data_0f9fabd4ff46ac1acd178a9f3db2a381
#
_entry.id   0f9fabd4ff46ac1acd178a9f3db2a381
#
_cell.length_a   1.000
_cell.length_b   1.000
_cell.length_c   1.000
_cell.angle_alpha   90.00
_cell.angle_beta   90.00
_cell.angle_gamma   90.00
#
_symmetry.space_group_name_H-M   'P 1'
#
loop_
_entity.id
_entity.type
_entity.pdbx_description
1 polymer ?
#
loop_
_entity_poly.entity_id
_entity_poly.type
_entity_poly.pdbx_seq_one_letter_code
_entity_poly.pdbx_strand_id
1 'polypeptide(L)'
;MSGRTSKPTVGALRETADTSSVPAALTWLAWSLFAASLAVLAARLRLGGPWELPGVIAVDGLTVLLWLVVTFFSGIVHSYSRRYMAGNAHETKFFGTVFAFTLAVMALVAADHLALFWLCWLAMGLLMAGLVGTVEGWPQARAAASVARRSFLASSALLGVALTALWWATGATTVTGIAANADALGGPAWLVAAVALV
;
A
#
# COMPACT_ATOMS: atom_id res chain seq x y z
N MET A 1 19.53 -56.93 -3.09
CA MET A 1 19.82 -55.72 -2.30
C MET A 1 18.58 -54.87 -2.32
N SER A 2 17.80 -54.92 -1.22
CA SER A 2 16.51 -54.22 -1.10
C SER A 2 16.76 -52.88 -0.39
N GLY A 3 16.71 -51.79 -1.15
CA GLY A 3 16.78 -50.42 -0.61
C GLY A 3 15.46 -50.05 0.04
N ARG A 4 15.38 -50.07 1.36
CA ARG A 4 14.29 -49.46 2.13
C ARG A 4 14.36 -47.96 2.00
N THR A 5 13.52 -47.39 1.16
CA THR A 5 13.22 -45.96 1.22
C THR A 5 12.36 -45.70 2.46
N SER A 6 12.96 -45.24 3.55
CA SER A 6 12.25 -44.79 4.73
C SER A 6 11.44 -43.51 4.36
N LYS A 7 10.11 -43.63 4.36
CA LYS A 7 9.22 -42.47 4.30
C LYS A 7 9.51 -41.58 5.53
N PRO A 8 9.72 -40.30 5.34
CA PRO A 8 9.88 -39.40 6.47
C PRO A 8 8.60 -39.44 7.33
N THR A 9 8.77 -39.69 8.62
CA THR A 9 7.67 -39.70 9.59
C THR A 9 7.05 -38.29 9.69
N VAL A 10 5.72 -38.23 9.79
CA VAL A 10 4.94 -36.99 9.93
C VAL A 10 5.48 -36.12 11.07
N GLY A 11 6.15 -36.67 12.07
CA GLY A 11 6.87 -35.96 13.13
C GLY A 11 8.07 -35.15 12.64
N ALA A 12 8.85 -35.67 11.67
CA ALA A 12 10.02 -34.97 11.13
C ALA A 12 9.63 -33.74 10.27
N LEU A 13 8.43 -33.74 9.68
CA LEU A 13 7.90 -32.58 8.95
C LEU A 13 7.38 -31.47 9.86
N ARG A 14 7.18 -31.76 11.15
CA ARG A 14 6.71 -30.82 12.15
C ARG A 14 7.85 -30.05 12.83
N GLU A 15 9.04 -30.61 12.82
CA GLU A 15 10.23 -30.07 13.51
C GLU A 15 10.99 -29.03 12.66
N THR A 16 10.73 -28.96 11.35
CA THR A 16 11.31 -27.93 10.44
C THR A 16 10.40 -26.72 10.19
N ALA A 17 9.26 -26.65 10.85
CA ALA A 17 8.47 -25.43 10.93
C ALA A 17 9.11 -24.53 12.00
N ASP A 18 10.31 -24.10 11.74
CA ASP A 18 10.85 -22.88 12.33
C ASP A 18 9.90 -21.78 11.86
N THR A 19 8.91 -21.47 12.72
CA THR A 19 7.96 -20.38 12.48
C THR A 19 8.81 -19.14 12.43
N SER A 20 9.14 -18.68 11.22
CA SER A 20 9.96 -17.48 11.05
C SER A 20 9.32 -16.38 11.90
N SER A 21 10.10 -15.78 12.78
CA SER A 21 9.62 -14.73 13.71
C SER A 21 9.08 -13.52 12.95
N VAL A 22 9.48 -13.37 11.69
CA VAL A 22 9.13 -12.25 10.81
C VAL A 22 7.62 -12.16 10.51
N PRO A 23 6.90 -13.20 10.07
CA PRO A 23 5.46 -13.12 9.86
C PRO A 23 4.69 -12.79 11.14
N ALA A 24 5.13 -13.32 12.28
CA ALA A 24 4.53 -12.99 13.57
C ALA A 24 4.77 -11.51 13.92
N ALA A 25 6.00 -11.02 13.80
CA ALA A 25 6.35 -9.64 14.06
C ALA A 25 5.55 -8.66 13.17
N LEU A 26 5.47 -8.93 11.86
CA LEU A 26 4.71 -8.09 10.93
C LEU A 26 3.20 -8.11 11.22
N THR A 27 2.66 -9.25 11.67
CA THR A 27 1.26 -9.31 12.13
C THR A 27 1.03 -8.43 13.34
N TRP A 28 1.92 -8.47 14.34
CA TRP A 28 1.83 -7.60 15.51
C TRP A 28 2.00 -6.12 15.14
N LEU A 29 2.91 -5.81 14.22
CA LEU A 29 3.07 -4.44 13.71
C LEU A 29 1.82 -3.94 12.99
N ALA A 30 1.14 -4.77 12.18
CA ALA A 30 -0.10 -4.40 11.53
C ALA A 30 -1.21 -4.07 12.53
N TRP A 31 -1.37 -4.88 13.59
CA TRP A 31 -2.31 -4.60 14.66
C TRP A 31 -1.92 -3.38 15.52
N SER A 32 -0.62 -3.16 15.71
CA SER A 32 -0.12 -1.95 16.38
C SER A 32 -0.41 -0.68 15.58
N LEU A 33 -0.31 -0.74 14.25
CA LEU A 33 -0.71 0.38 13.37
C LEU A 33 -2.22 0.65 13.48
N PHE A 34 -3.05 -0.39 13.57
CA PHE A 34 -4.49 -0.21 13.77
C PHE A 34 -4.78 0.44 15.13
N ALA A 35 -4.15 -0.03 16.21
CA ALA A 35 -4.28 0.58 17.53
C ALA A 35 -3.79 2.04 17.54
N ALA A 36 -2.68 2.34 16.86
CA ALA A 36 -2.20 3.71 16.69
C ALA A 36 -3.19 4.59 15.92
N SER A 37 -3.80 4.06 14.85
CA SER A 37 -4.83 4.77 14.08
C SER A 37 -6.07 5.08 14.94
N LEU A 38 -6.48 4.14 15.81
CA LEU A 38 -7.55 4.38 16.80
C LEU A 38 -7.16 5.47 17.81
N ALA A 39 -5.92 5.46 18.30
CA ALA A 39 -5.43 6.49 19.22
C ALA A 39 -5.40 7.87 18.55
N VAL A 40 -4.98 7.94 17.28
CA VAL A 40 -5.03 9.17 16.47
C VAL A 40 -6.46 9.66 16.33
N LEU A 41 -7.43 8.78 16.03
CA LEU A 41 -8.84 9.15 15.96
C LEU A 41 -9.33 9.70 17.30
N ALA A 42 -9.06 9.01 18.41
CA ALA A 42 -9.48 9.45 19.75
C ALA A 42 -8.84 10.79 20.13
N ALA A 43 -7.57 11.00 19.83
CA ALA A 43 -6.87 12.27 20.06
C ALA A 43 -7.52 13.39 19.22
N ARG A 44 -7.83 13.12 17.96
CA ARG A 44 -8.46 14.10 17.08
C ARG A 44 -9.87 14.50 17.54
N LEU A 45 -10.66 13.55 18.00
CA LEU A 45 -12.00 13.82 18.55
C LEU A 45 -11.94 14.69 19.82
N ARG A 46 -10.85 14.59 20.59
CA ARG A 46 -10.67 15.36 21.83
C ARG A 46 -10.04 16.75 21.60
N LEU A 47 -9.03 16.82 20.72
CA LEU A 47 -8.21 18.01 20.54
C LEU A 47 -8.73 18.91 19.42
N GLY A 48 -9.47 18.35 18.44
CA GLY A 48 -9.96 19.06 17.27
C GLY A 48 -8.85 19.46 16.29
N GLY A 49 -9.26 20.00 15.14
CA GLY A 49 -8.37 20.56 14.14
C GLY A 49 -7.63 19.55 13.25
N PRO A 50 -7.22 19.95 12.05
CA PRO A 50 -6.34 19.15 11.21
C PRO A 50 -4.91 19.15 11.78
N TRP A 51 -4.20 18.03 11.61
CA TRP A 51 -2.77 17.97 11.89
C TRP A 51 -2.04 18.03 10.55
N GLU A 52 -1.23 19.06 10.39
CA GLU A 52 -0.56 19.31 9.13
C GLU A 52 0.94 19.46 9.35
N LEU A 53 1.72 18.86 8.47
CA LEU A 53 3.09 19.25 8.21
C LEU A 53 3.04 20.08 6.92
N PRO A 54 3.09 21.45 7.03
CA PRO A 54 2.79 22.32 5.92
C PRO A 54 3.56 21.94 4.65
N GLY A 55 2.85 21.78 3.55
CA GLY A 55 3.41 21.46 2.25
C GLY A 55 3.87 20.01 2.04
N VAL A 56 3.69 19.11 3.02
CA VAL A 56 4.13 17.70 2.90
C VAL A 56 2.98 16.74 3.19
N ILE A 57 2.35 16.86 4.36
CA ILE A 57 1.33 15.94 4.86
C ILE A 57 0.16 16.72 5.43
N ALA A 58 -1.05 16.29 5.10
CA ALA A 58 -2.28 16.75 5.71
C ALA A 58 -3.06 15.57 6.27
N VAL A 59 -3.29 15.57 7.59
CA VAL A 59 -4.06 14.53 8.28
C VAL A 59 -5.40 15.12 8.69
N ASP A 60 -6.39 14.92 7.86
CA ASP A 60 -7.78 15.33 8.10
C ASP A 60 -8.65 14.16 8.64
N GLY A 61 -9.96 14.37 8.80
CA GLY A 61 -10.87 13.34 9.29
C GLY A 61 -10.99 12.15 8.35
N LEU A 62 -10.93 12.39 7.05
CA LEU A 62 -10.98 11.35 6.03
C LEU A 62 -9.71 10.50 6.05
N THR A 63 -8.54 11.14 6.17
CA THR A 63 -7.25 10.48 6.31
C THR A 63 -7.25 9.50 7.47
N VAL A 64 -7.70 9.93 8.66
CA VAL A 64 -7.75 9.07 9.86
C VAL A 64 -8.73 7.92 9.68
N LEU A 65 -9.88 8.16 9.06
CA LEU A 65 -10.85 7.12 8.76
C LEU A 65 -10.27 6.07 7.80
N LEU A 66 -9.60 6.51 6.74
CA LEU A 66 -8.96 5.61 5.79
C LEU A 66 -7.79 4.83 6.42
N TRP A 67 -7.00 5.46 7.30
CA TRP A 67 -5.98 4.75 8.07
C TRP A 67 -6.57 3.62 8.92
N LEU A 68 -7.69 3.86 9.59
CA LEU A 68 -8.41 2.82 10.35
C LEU A 68 -8.81 1.65 9.47
N VAL A 69 -9.44 1.94 8.35
CA VAL A 69 -9.92 0.90 7.41
C VAL A 69 -8.75 0.09 6.87
N VAL A 70 -7.70 0.76 6.37
CA VAL A 70 -6.54 0.10 5.75
C VAL A 70 -5.78 -0.76 6.76
N THR A 71 -5.51 -0.22 7.96
CA THR A 71 -4.77 -0.95 8.99
C THR A 71 -5.57 -2.11 9.59
N PHE A 72 -6.89 -1.98 9.73
CA PHE A 72 -7.79 -3.05 10.13
C PHE A 72 -7.73 -4.23 9.15
N PHE A 73 -7.94 -3.96 7.85
CA PHE A 73 -7.84 -5.00 6.83
C PHE A 73 -6.45 -5.60 6.74
N SER A 74 -5.40 -4.78 6.89
CA SER A 74 -4.02 -5.27 6.96
C SER A 74 -3.83 -6.26 8.12
N GLY A 75 -4.33 -5.95 9.31
CA GLY A 75 -4.30 -6.85 10.48
C GLY A 75 -5.01 -8.18 10.19
N ILE A 76 -6.20 -8.13 9.57
CA ILE A 76 -6.95 -9.35 9.18
C ILE A 76 -6.16 -10.18 8.17
N VAL A 77 -5.65 -9.55 7.10
CA VAL A 77 -4.89 -10.24 6.05
C VAL A 77 -3.64 -10.91 6.64
N HIS A 78 -2.87 -10.20 7.47
CA HIS A 78 -1.70 -10.76 8.14
C HIS A 78 -2.10 -11.94 9.05
N SER A 79 -3.14 -11.81 9.85
CA SER A 79 -3.60 -12.87 10.76
C SER A 79 -4.06 -14.13 10.01
N TYR A 80 -4.83 -13.97 8.94
CA TYR A 80 -5.29 -15.05 8.09
C TYR A 80 -4.12 -15.73 7.36
N SER A 81 -3.24 -14.93 6.77
CA SER A 81 -2.12 -15.42 5.95
C SER A 81 -1.10 -16.22 6.75
N ARG A 82 -1.00 -16.05 8.07
CA ARG A 82 -0.14 -16.89 8.92
C ARG A 82 -0.46 -18.37 8.82
N ARG A 83 -1.73 -18.74 8.63
CA ARG A 83 -2.13 -20.15 8.44
C ARG A 83 -2.00 -20.57 6.98
N TYR A 84 -2.35 -19.68 6.07
CA TYR A 84 -2.36 -19.97 4.64
C TYR A 84 -0.96 -20.10 4.04
N MET A 85 -0.02 -19.24 4.47
CA MET A 85 1.35 -19.19 3.93
C MET A 85 2.36 -20.00 4.75
N ALA A 86 1.95 -20.63 5.86
CA ALA A 86 2.84 -21.37 6.74
C ALA A 86 3.66 -22.42 5.99
N GLY A 87 4.99 -22.33 6.09
CA GLY A 87 5.93 -23.23 5.43
C GLY A 87 6.14 -22.99 3.94
N ASN A 88 5.59 -21.89 3.39
CA ASN A 88 5.85 -21.51 2.00
C ASN A 88 7.20 -20.76 1.90
N ALA A 89 8.02 -21.09 0.88
CA ALA A 89 9.31 -20.44 0.65
C ALA A 89 9.21 -18.89 0.44
N HIS A 90 8.03 -18.39 0.04
CA HIS A 90 7.79 -16.97 -0.20
C HIS A 90 7.06 -16.26 0.95
N GLU A 91 6.89 -16.92 2.09
CA GLU A 91 6.13 -16.41 3.24
C GLU A 91 6.62 -15.03 3.68
N THR A 92 7.91 -14.90 4.00
CA THR A 92 8.49 -13.63 4.46
C THR A 92 8.35 -12.50 3.43
N LYS A 93 8.56 -12.79 2.15
CA LYS A 93 8.40 -11.83 1.05
C LYS A 93 6.96 -11.35 0.96
N PHE A 94 6.00 -12.27 1.05
CA PHE A 94 4.57 -11.94 1.04
C PHE A 94 4.20 -10.99 2.17
N PHE A 95 4.52 -11.36 3.42
CA PHE A 95 4.20 -10.54 4.59
C PHE A 95 4.84 -9.15 4.52
N GLY A 96 6.13 -9.08 4.14
CA GLY A 96 6.84 -7.82 3.97
C GLY A 96 6.21 -6.94 2.88
N THR A 97 5.78 -7.53 1.75
CA THR A 97 5.16 -6.78 0.66
C THR A 97 3.77 -6.27 1.04
N VAL A 98 2.95 -7.08 1.74
CA VAL A 98 1.64 -6.63 2.25
C VAL A 98 1.79 -5.50 3.27
N PHE A 99 2.78 -5.60 4.16
CA PHE A 99 3.05 -4.55 5.14
C PHE A 99 3.52 -3.25 4.47
N ALA A 100 4.46 -3.35 3.51
CA ALA A 100 4.93 -2.21 2.73
C ALA A 100 3.78 -1.56 1.92
N PHE A 101 2.88 -2.37 1.35
CA PHE A 101 1.67 -1.88 0.68
C PHE A 101 0.78 -1.08 1.65
N THR A 102 0.55 -1.58 2.85
CA THR A 102 -0.21 -0.88 3.90
C THR A 102 0.40 0.50 4.19
N LEU A 103 1.72 0.56 4.39
CA LEU A 103 2.42 1.83 4.64
C LEU A 103 2.35 2.78 3.45
N ALA A 104 2.48 2.26 2.22
CA ALA A 104 2.37 3.07 1.01
C ALA A 104 0.97 3.70 0.87
N VAL A 105 -0.10 2.94 1.17
CA VAL A 105 -1.48 3.47 1.16
C VAL A 105 -1.69 4.49 2.28
N MET A 106 -1.19 4.24 3.50
CA MET A 106 -1.27 5.22 4.59
C MET A 106 -0.56 6.53 4.24
N ALA A 107 0.63 6.45 3.65
CA ALA A 107 1.38 7.61 3.20
C ALA A 107 0.68 8.34 2.04
N LEU A 108 0.10 7.60 1.08
CA LEU A 108 -0.65 8.14 -0.04
C LEU A 108 -1.83 9.01 0.43
N VAL A 109 -2.60 8.50 1.39
CA VAL A 109 -3.80 9.18 1.90
C VAL A 109 -3.46 10.44 2.68
N ALA A 110 -2.28 10.48 3.32
CA ALA A 110 -1.81 11.64 4.07
C ALA A 110 -1.00 12.63 3.22
N ALA A 111 -0.58 12.25 2.01
CA ALA A 111 0.29 13.07 1.18
C ALA A 111 -0.44 14.31 0.66
N ASP A 112 0.05 15.49 1.01
CA ASP A 112 -0.41 16.77 0.48
C ASP A 112 0.50 17.26 -0.66
N HIS A 113 1.81 16.96 -0.60
CA HIS A 113 2.75 17.31 -1.66
C HIS A 113 2.56 16.43 -2.90
N LEU A 114 2.38 17.04 -4.09
CA LEU A 114 2.09 16.34 -5.35
C LEU A 114 3.12 15.25 -5.71
N ALA A 115 4.42 15.53 -5.52
CA ALA A 115 5.45 14.55 -5.79
C ALA A 115 5.39 13.37 -4.81
N LEU A 116 5.10 13.61 -3.51
CA LEU A 116 4.93 12.56 -2.52
C LEU A 116 3.71 11.70 -2.85
N PHE A 117 2.59 12.33 -3.18
CA PHE A 117 1.38 11.67 -3.62
C PHE A 117 1.66 10.73 -4.82
N TRP A 118 2.32 11.26 -5.85
CA TRP A 118 2.69 10.48 -7.03
C TRP A 118 3.63 9.31 -6.73
N LEU A 119 4.64 9.51 -5.88
CA LEU A 119 5.57 8.45 -5.48
C LEU A 119 4.86 7.35 -4.69
N CYS A 120 3.98 7.71 -3.76
CA CYS A 120 3.19 6.74 -2.99
C CYS A 120 2.22 5.96 -3.90
N TRP A 121 1.59 6.63 -4.87
CA TRP A 121 0.76 5.98 -5.89
C TRP A 121 1.54 4.95 -6.71
N LEU A 122 2.71 5.35 -7.22
CA LEU A 122 3.60 4.47 -7.97
C LEU A 122 4.06 3.27 -7.12
N ALA A 123 4.50 3.52 -5.89
CA ALA A 123 4.92 2.48 -4.96
C ALA A 123 3.80 1.48 -4.66
N MET A 124 2.59 1.97 -4.38
CA MET A 124 1.40 1.16 -4.16
C MET A 124 1.12 0.23 -5.36
N GLY A 125 1.14 0.77 -6.59
CA GLY A 125 0.92 0.00 -7.81
C GLY A 125 1.98 -1.09 -8.04
N LEU A 126 3.26 -0.77 -7.81
CA LEU A 126 4.36 -1.71 -7.96
C LEU A 126 4.33 -2.82 -6.90
N LEU A 127 4.00 -2.49 -5.64
CA LEU A 127 3.83 -3.46 -4.57
C LEU A 127 2.65 -4.39 -4.85
N MET A 128 1.53 -3.86 -5.36
CA MET A 128 0.38 -4.66 -5.78
C MET A 128 0.73 -5.63 -6.91
N ALA A 129 1.44 -5.16 -7.94
CA ALA A 129 1.93 -6.02 -9.02
C ALA A 129 2.89 -7.12 -8.49
N GLY A 130 3.72 -6.79 -7.49
CA GLY A 130 4.58 -7.75 -6.78
C GLY A 130 3.79 -8.82 -6.03
N LEU A 131 2.69 -8.45 -5.38
CA LEU A 131 1.79 -9.39 -4.69
C LEU A 131 1.13 -10.36 -5.66
N VAL A 132 0.67 -9.88 -6.82
CA VAL A 132 0.09 -10.73 -7.88
C VAL A 132 1.11 -11.78 -8.35
N GLY A 133 2.40 -11.42 -8.43
CA GLY A 133 3.48 -12.29 -8.87
C GLY A 133 4.16 -13.10 -7.78
N THR A 134 3.62 -13.16 -6.56
CA THR A 134 4.29 -13.82 -5.42
C THR A 134 4.54 -15.31 -5.67
N VAL A 135 3.66 -16.00 -6.40
CA VAL A 135 3.81 -17.42 -6.75
C VAL A 135 4.62 -17.55 -8.04
N GLU A 136 5.93 -17.51 -7.93
CA GLU A 136 6.87 -17.48 -9.07
C GLU A 136 6.81 -18.72 -9.96
N GLY A 137 6.36 -19.87 -9.41
CA GLY A 137 6.23 -21.14 -10.13
C GLY A 137 5.08 -21.20 -11.13
N TRP A 138 4.15 -20.23 -11.11
CA TRP A 138 2.98 -20.22 -11.98
C TRP A 138 3.16 -19.26 -13.16
N PRO A 139 3.20 -19.78 -14.42
CA PRO A 139 3.32 -18.92 -15.60
C PRO A 139 2.21 -17.86 -15.70
N GLN A 140 0.99 -18.22 -15.28
CA GLN A 140 -0.17 -17.33 -15.28
C GLN A 140 0.02 -16.17 -14.28
N ALA A 141 0.54 -16.44 -13.07
CA ALA A 141 0.82 -15.41 -12.09
C ALA A 141 1.88 -14.42 -12.58
N ARG A 142 2.95 -14.92 -13.23
CA ARG A 142 3.98 -14.06 -13.85
C ARG A 142 3.43 -13.22 -14.99
N ALA A 143 2.61 -13.80 -15.87
CA ALA A 143 1.95 -13.06 -16.94
C ALA A 143 1.04 -11.96 -16.37
N ALA A 144 0.18 -12.29 -15.41
CA ALA A 144 -0.70 -11.33 -14.74
C ALA A 144 0.08 -10.21 -14.03
N ALA A 145 1.15 -10.53 -13.31
CA ALA A 145 2.02 -9.55 -12.67
C ALA A 145 2.69 -8.61 -13.67
N SER A 146 3.10 -9.13 -14.84
CA SER A 146 3.71 -8.30 -15.89
C SER A 146 2.71 -7.33 -16.50
N VAL A 147 1.48 -7.76 -16.74
CA VAL A 147 0.38 -6.90 -17.22
C VAL A 147 0.04 -5.85 -16.16
N ALA A 148 -0.18 -6.27 -14.90
CA ALA A 148 -0.47 -5.36 -13.80
C ALA A 148 0.60 -4.28 -13.67
N ARG A 149 1.90 -4.67 -13.69
CA ARG A 149 3.01 -3.73 -13.59
C ARG A 149 3.01 -2.71 -14.74
N ARG A 150 2.77 -3.15 -15.98
CA ARG A 150 2.71 -2.25 -17.14
C ARG A 150 1.54 -1.28 -17.02
N SER A 151 0.37 -1.77 -16.61
CA SER A 151 -0.82 -0.94 -16.39
C SER A 151 -0.59 0.10 -15.29
N PHE A 152 -0.02 -0.30 -14.14
CA PHE A 152 0.30 0.64 -13.06
C PHE A 152 1.36 1.66 -13.46
N LEU A 153 2.38 1.28 -14.23
CA LEU A 153 3.37 2.23 -14.74
C LEU A 153 2.75 3.22 -15.72
N ALA A 154 1.90 2.74 -16.63
CA ALA A 154 1.20 3.62 -17.59
C ALA A 154 0.25 4.59 -16.85
N SER A 155 -0.55 4.09 -15.91
CA SER A 155 -1.43 4.92 -15.06
C SER A 155 -0.63 5.94 -14.25
N SER A 156 0.49 5.53 -13.66
CA SER A 156 1.36 6.45 -12.90
C SER A 156 2.00 7.52 -13.79
N ALA A 157 2.36 7.18 -15.03
CA ALA A 157 2.87 8.17 -15.98
C ALA A 157 1.80 9.19 -16.36
N LEU A 158 0.57 8.73 -16.65
CA LEU A 158 -0.57 9.62 -16.94
C LEU A 158 -0.89 10.53 -15.75
N LEU A 159 -0.94 9.96 -14.53
CA LEU A 159 -1.12 10.74 -13.32
C LEU A 159 -0.01 11.78 -13.13
N GLY A 160 1.25 11.41 -13.40
CA GLY A 160 2.38 12.34 -13.34
C GLY A 160 2.22 13.52 -14.31
N VAL A 161 1.77 13.25 -15.54
CA VAL A 161 1.46 14.30 -16.53
C VAL A 161 0.34 15.21 -16.01
N ALA A 162 -0.73 14.63 -15.46
CA ALA A 162 -1.83 15.41 -14.89
C ALA A 162 -1.41 16.31 -13.73
N LEU A 163 -0.67 15.76 -12.77
CA LEU A 163 -0.17 16.53 -11.63
C LEU A 163 0.78 17.64 -12.07
N THR A 164 1.61 17.41 -13.09
CA THR A 164 2.48 18.44 -13.67
C THR A 164 1.66 19.53 -14.36
N ALA A 165 0.61 19.17 -15.11
CA ALA A 165 -0.28 20.14 -15.72
C ALA A 165 -1.05 20.98 -14.69
N LEU A 166 -1.50 20.36 -13.59
CA LEU A 166 -2.16 21.06 -12.48
C LEU A 166 -1.19 22.02 -11.79
N TRP A 167 0.03 21.58 -11.51
CA TRP A 167 1.07 22.44 -10.98
C TRP A 167 1.35 23.64 -11.90
N TRP A 168 1.47 23.39 -13.21
CA TRP A 168 1.70 24.45 -14.18
C TRP A 168 0.55 25.46 -14.23
N ALA A 169 -0.69 25.00 -14.14
CA ALA A 169 -1.86 25.84 -14.22
C ALA A 169 -2.11 26.68 -12.94
N THR A 170 -1.83 26.09 -11.75
CA THR A 170 -2.15 26.72 -10.46
C THR A 170 -0.93 27.30 -9.74
N GLY A 171 0.29 26.91 -10.13
CA GLY A 171 1.53 27.22 -9.40
C GLY A 171 1.65 26.51 -8.04
N ALA A 172 0.66 25.71 -7.63
CA ALA A 172 0.62 25.04 -6.34
C ALA A 172 1.31 23.68 -6.39
N THR A 173 2.12 23.36 -5.38
CA THR A 173 2.83 22.08 -5.22
C THR A 173 2.10 21.10 -4.28
N THR A 174 0.95 21.51 -3.74
CA THR A 174 0.16 20.75 -2.78
C THR A 174 -1.25 20.52 -3.29
N VAL A 175 -1.87 19.42 -2.86
CA VAL A 175 -3.27 19.10 -3.18
C VAL A 175 -4.21 20.14 -2.61
N THR A 176 -3.98 20.54 -1.36
CA THR A 176 -4.75 21.62 -0.70
C THR A 176 -4.56 22.96 -1.41
N GLY A 177 -3.37 23.27 -1.88
CA GLY A 177 -3.09 24.46 -2.67
C GLY A 177 -3.77 24.47 -4.04
N ILE A 178 -3.85 23.33 -4.73
CA ILE A 178 -4.61 23.20 -5.97
C ILE A 178 -6.11 23.41 -5.70
N ALA A 179 -6.64 22.81 -4.64
CA ALA A 179 -8.04 22.98 -4.27
C ALA A 179 -8.38 24.45 -3.94
N ALA A 180 -7.48 25.16 -3.27
CA ALA A 180 -7.65 26.59 -2.97
C ALA A 180 -7.59 27.49 -4.21
N ASN A 181 -6.88 27.07 -5.26
CA ASN A 181 -6.74 27.80 -6.53
C ASN A 181 -7.58 27.19 -7.67
N ALA A 182 -8.64 26.46 -7.33
CA ALA A 182 -9.48 25.76 -8.31
C ALA A 182 -10.10 26.72 -9.37
N ASP A 183 -10.35 27.96 -9.01
CA ASP A 183 -10.88 29.00 -9.93
C ASP A 183 -9.89 29.32 -11.07
N ALA A 184 -8.59 29.10 -10.88
CA ALA A 184 -7.57 29.23 -11.92
C ALA A 184 -7.62 28.12 -12.97
N LEU A 185 -8.33 27.01 -12.71
CA LEU A 185 -8.52 25.87 -13.60
C LEU A 185 -9.59 26.15 -14.67
N GLY A 186 -9.58 27.34 -15.29
CA GLY A 186 -10.43 27.67 -16.42
C GLY A 186 -9.95 27.03 -17.73
N GLY A 187 -10.88 26.59 -18.57
CA GLY A 187 -10.57 26.11 -19.91
C GLY A 187 -9.97 24.68 -19.97
N PRO A 188 -8.94 24.40 -20.79
CA PRO A 188 -8.47 23.03 -21.05
C PRO A 188 -7.76 22.35 -19.86
N ALA A 189 -7.34 23.07 -18.84
CA ALA A 189 -6.61 22.51 -17.71
C ALA A 189 -7.44 21.49 -16.91
N TRP A 190 -8.73 21.75 -16.68
CA TRP A 190 -9.61 20.80 -16.01
C TRP A 190 -9.88 19.55 -16.86
N LEU A 191 -9.89 19.67 -18.20
CA LEU A 191 -10.03 18.52 -19.10
C LEU A 191 -8.83 17.59 -19.00
N VAL A 192 -7.61 18.14 -18.94
CA VAL A 192 -6.39 17.32 -18.74
C VAL A 192 -6.43 16.61 -17.40
N ALA A 193 -6.84 17.30 -16.34
CA ALA A 193 -7.01 16.69 -15.01
C ALA A 193 -8.08 15.60 -15.02
N ALA A 194 -9.23 15.83 -15.65
CA ALA A 194 -10.31 14.84 -15.75
C ALA A 194 -9.91 13.61 -16.55
N VAL A 195 -9.23 13.77 -17.68
CA VAL A 195 -8.76 12.65 -18.53
C VAL A 195 -7.70 11.81 -17.82
N ALA A 196 -6.91 12.40 -16.93
CA ALA A 196 -5.89 11.67 -16.21
C ALA A 196 -6.42 10.93 -14.97
N LEU A 197 -7.64 11.21 -14.55
CA LEU A 197 -8.34 10.55 -13.45
C LEU A 197 -9.21 9.37 -13.92
N VAL A 198 -9.41 9.19 -15.23
CA VAL A 198 -10.14 8.07 -15.85
C VAL A 198 -9.17 7.00 -16.33
#